data_3a892c65317b985e444fb9550c376ee0
#
_entry.id   3a892c65317b985e444fb9550c376ee0
#
_cell.length_a   1.000
_cell.length_b   1.000
_cell.length_c   1.000
_cell.angle_alpha   90.00
_cell.angle_beta   90.00
_cell.angle_gamma   90.00
#
_symmetry.space_group_name_H-M   'P 1'
#
loop_
_entity.id
_entity.type
_entity.pdbx_description
1 polymer ?
#
loop_
_entity_poly.entity_id
_entity_poly.type
_entity_poly.pdbx_seq_one_letter_code
_entity_poly.pdbx_strand_id
1 'polypeptide(L)'
;LGIEALPSQKAIINAINNPKYRFVCAAVSRRQGKTYIANIIGQLVSLVPGSNILIMSPNYALSQISFDLQRNLIKHFELEVTKDNAKDKVIELSNGSTVRMGSVNQVDSCVGRSYDLIIFDEAALADGKDAFNVALRPTLDKPNSKALFISTPRGRNNWFSEFFYRGFSE
;
A
#
# COMPACT_ATOMS: atom_id res chain seq x y z
N LEU A 1 -9.86 3.86 16.75
CA LEU A 1 -8.47 3.88 17.23
C LEU A 1 -8.21 4.93 18.35
N GLY A 2 -9.17 5.83 18.65
CA GLY A 2 -9.00 6.88 19.65
C GLY A 2 -7.89 7.90 19.34
N ILE A 3 -7.30 7.85 18.15
CA ILE A 3 -6.22 8.74 17.70
C ILE A 3 -6.77 9.60 16.56
N GLU A 4 -6.63 10.91 16.70
CA GLU A 4 -7.02 11.82 15.61
C GLU A 4 -5.97 11.78 14.48
N ALA A 5 -6.45 11.62 13.24
CA ALA A 5 -5.57 11.63 12.07
C ALA A 5 -4.97 13.01 11.85
N LEU A 6 -3.66 13.06 11.57
CA LEU A 6 -2.95 14.28 11.21
C LEU A 6 -3.49 14.88 9.90
N PRO A 7 -3.37 16.19 9.66
CA PRO A 7 -3.81 16.81 8.41
C PRO A 7 -3.26 16.14 7.15
N SER A 8 -1.98 15.75 7.15
CA SER A 8 -1.35 15.00 6.06
C SER A 8 -2.00 13.63 5.82
N GLN A 9 -2.36 12.93 6.88
CA GLN A 9 -3.03 11.64 6.80
C GLN A 9 -4.46 11.78 6.26
N LYS A 10 -5.20 12.79 6.72
CA LYS A 10 -6.54 13.12 6.19
C LYS A 10 -6.48 13.44 4.68
N ALA A 11 -5.48 14.18 4.24
CA ALA A 11 -5.28 14.51 2.83
C ALA A 11 -5.05 13.26 1.97
N ILE A 12 -4.24 12.30 2.45
CA ILE A 12 -4.00 11.03 1.75
C ILE A 12 -5.28 10.20 1.63
N ILE A 13 -6.03 10.07 2.72
CA ILE A 13 -7.31 9.35 2.73
C ILE A 13 -8.29 9.97 1.73
N ASN A 14 -8.41 11.29 1.73
CA ASN A 14 -9.29 12.01 0.81
C ASN A 14 -8.87 11.81 -0.66
N ALA A 15 -7.56 11.83 -0.94
CA ALA A 15 -7.04 11.61 -2.29
C ALA A 15 -7.33 10.18 -2.78
N ILE A 16 -7.11 9.16 -1.94
CA ILE A 16 -7.42 7.76 -2.26
C ILE A 16 -8.92 7.53 -2.47
N ASN A 17 -9.76 8.18 -1.71
CA ASN A 17 -11.21 8.05 -1.85
C ASN A 17 -11.78 8.82 -3.06
N ASN A 18 -11.02 9.74 -3.64
CA ASN A 18 -11.47 10.50 -4.80
C ASN A 18 -11.48 9.60 -6.06
N PRO A 19 -12.63 9.41 -6.72
CA PRO A 19 -12.73 8.56 -7.90
C PRO A 19 -11.95 9.09 -9.12
N LYS A 20 -11.60 10.37 -9.13
CA LYS A 20 -10.80 10.98 -10.22
C LYS A 20 -9.35 10.50 -10.22
N TYR A 21 -8.81 10.09 -9.06
CA TYR A 21 -7.41 9.73 -8.92
C TYR A 21 -7.26 8.21 -8.88
N ARG A 22 -6.58 7.66 -9.88
CA ARG A 22 -6.20 6.26 -9.91
C ARG A 22 -4.87 6.02 -9.20
N PHE A 23 -3.94 6.95 -9.33
CA PHE A 23 -2.63 6.92 -8.71
C PHE A 23 -2.46 8.13 -7.80
N VAL A 24 -2.02 7.89 -6.57
CA VAL A 24 -1.78 8.92 -5.57
C VAL A 24 -0.34 8.84 -5.08
N CYS A 25 0.38 9.96 -5.15
CA CYS A 25 1.72 10.10 -4.60
C CYS A 25 1.71 11.02 -3.39
N ALA A 26 2.18 10.54 -2.24
CA ALA A 26 2.23 11.29 -1.01
C ALA A 26 3.66 11.44 -0.49
N ALA A 27 4.23 12.62 -0.60
CA ALA A 27 5.51 12.99 0.01
C ALA A 27 5.27 13.47 1.45
N VAL A 28 5.71 12.71 2.42
CA VAL A 28 5.39 12.93 3.84
C VAL A 28 6.68 12.92 4.66
N SER A 29 6.83 13.87 5.56
CA SER A 29 8.00 13.99 6.44
C SER A 29 8.19 12.75 7.32
N ARG A 30 9.41 12.58 7.83
CA ARG A 30 9.71 11.53 8.82
C ARG A 30 8.84 11.71 10.06
N ARG A 31 8.54 10.60 10.75
CA ARG A 31 7.77 10.54 12.01
C ARG A 31 6.31 11.05 11.90
N GLN A 32 5.76 11.12 10.69
CA GLN A 32 4.36 11.47 10.44
C GLN A 32 3.45 10.23 10.31
N GLY A 33 3.90 9.06 10.75
CA GLY A 33 3.09 7.83 10.75
C GLY A 33 2.75 7.29 9.35
N LYS A 34 3.64 7.44 8.35
CA LYS A 34 3.41 6.99 6.96
C LYS A 34 3.03 5.51 6.87
N THR A 35 3.88 4.64 7.41
CA THR A 35 3.65 3.18 7.40
C THR A 35 2.34 2.84 8.10
N TYR A 36 2.04 3.52 9.20
CA TYR A 36 0.80 3.30 9.94
C TYR A 36 -0.44 3.66 9.09
N ILE A 37 -0.46 4.86 8.49
CA ILE A 37 -1.61 5.27 7.65
C ILE A 37 -1.73 4.43 6.39
N ALA A 38 -0.62 4.03 5.75
CA ALA A 38 -0.62 3.13 4.61
C ALA A 38 -1.28 1.79 4.95
N ASN A 39 -0.92 1.21 6.09
CA ASN A 39 -1.51 -0.04 6.57
C ASN A 39 -2.98 0.11 6.98
N ILE A 40 -3.38 1.23 7.58
CA ILE A 40 -4.79 1.52 7.88
C ILE A 40 -5.60 1.62 6.57
N ILE A 41 -5.10 2.32 5.57
CA ILE A 41 -5.79 2.41 4.26
C ILE A 41 -5.96 1.01 3.66
N GLY A 42 -4.92 0.18 3.66
CA GLY A 42 -5.00 -1.20 3.22
C GLY A 42 -6.07 -2.00 3.99
N GLN A 43 -6.10 -1.86 5.31
CA GLN A 43 -7.09 -2.52 6.15
C GLN A 43 -8.52 -2.02 5.89
N LEU A 44 -8.73 -0.73 5.70
CA LEU A 44 -10.04 -0.18 5.38
C LEU A 44 -10.59 -0.70 4.04
N VAL A 45 -9.73 -0.80 3.03
CA VAL A 45 -10.12 -1.38 1.73
C VAL A 45 -10.45 -2.87 1.88
N SER A 46 -9.76 -3.61 2.75
CA SER A 46 -10.03 -5.03 3.00
C SER A 46 -11.40 -5.30 3.64
N LEU A 47 -12.06 -4.28 4.20
CA LEU A 47 -13.43 -4.40 4.70
C LEU A 47 -14.47 -4.57 3.57
N VAL A 48 -14.13 -4.15 2.35
CA VAL A 48 -14.96 -4.43 1.17
C VAL A 48 -14.76 -5.91 0.79
N PRO A 49 -15.82 -6.73 0.81
CA PRO A 49 -15.71 -8.16 0.56
C PRO A 49 -15.02 -8.51 -0.75
N GLY A 50 -14.12 -9.48 -0.73
CA GLY A 50 -13.41 -9.97 -1.91
C GLY A 50 -12.32 -9.03 -2.44
N SER A 51 -11.89 -8.03 -1.67
CA SER A 51 -10.83 -7.10 -2.06
C SER A 51 -9.45 -7.73 -1.95
N ASN A 52 -8.59 -7.45 -2.92
CA ASN A 52 -7.18 -7.85 -2.93
C ASN A 52 -6.29 -6.62 -2.74
N ILE A 53 -5.52 -6.60 -1.66
CA ILE A 53 -4.63 -5.52 -1.31
C ILE A 53 -3.18 -6.03 -1.31
N LEU A 54 -2.29 -5.27 -1.92
CA LEU A 54 -0.85 -5.48 -1.90
C LEU A 54 -0.15 -4.29 -1.24
N ILE A 55 0.65 -4.55 -0.22
CA ILE A 55 1.52 -3.55 0.40
C ILE A 55 2.96 -3.91 0.08
N MET A 56 3.61 -3.08 -0.73
CA MET A 56 4.99 -3.23 -1.14
C MET A 56 5.91 -2.40 -0.25
N SER A 57 7.02 -2.98 0.12
CA SER A 57 8.09 -2.33 0.88
C SER A 57 9.43 -2.46 0.13
N PRO A 58 10.43 -1.61 0.44
CA PRO A 58 11.74 -1.67 -0.21
C PRO A 58 12.43 -3.02 -0.07
N ASN A 59 12.29 -3.67 1.08
CA ASN A 59 12.94 -4.94 1.40
C ASN A 59 12.09 -5.81 2.32
N TYR A 60 12.57 -7.04 2.53
CA TYR A 60 11.89 -8.05 3.35
C TYR A 60 11.67 -7.60 4.81
N ALA A 61 12.65 -6.94 5.43
CA ALA A 61 12.54 -6.51 6.81
C ALA A 61 11.42 -5.48 7.02
N LEU A 62 11.29 -4.52 6.10
CA LEU A 62 10.21 -3.54 6.13
C LEU A 62 8.85 -4.17 5.81
N SER A 63 8.80 -5.17 4.93
CA SER A 63 7.55 -5.91 4.67
C SER A 63 7.10 -6.72 5.89
N GLN A 64 8.04 -7.19 6.72
CA GLN A 64 7.71 -7.85 7.99
C GLN A 64 7.03 -6.88 8.97
N ILE A 65 7.53 -5.65 9.06
CA ILE A 65 6.92 -4.61 9.91
C ILE A 65 5.46 -4.36 9.50
N SER A 66 5.20 -4.23 8.19
CA SER A 66 3.83 -4.07 7.68
C SER A 66 2.96 -5.29 7.97
N PHE A 67 3.51 -6.50 7.87
CA PHE A 67 2.78 -7.74 8.18
C PHE A 67 2.36 -7.80 9.65
N ASP A 68 3.27 -7.50 10.57
CA ASP A 68 2.98 -7.49 12.00
C ASP A 68 1.97 -6.38 12.35
N LEU A 69 2.07 -5.23 11.69
CA LEU A 69 1.12 -4.13 11.87
C LEU A 69 -0.29 -4.51 11.38
N GLN A 70 -0.40 -5.21 10.23
CA GLN A 70 -1.69 -5.71 9.75
C GLN A 70 -2.32 -6.69 10.74
N ARG A 71 -1.56 -7.62 11.29
CA ARG A 71 -2.05 -8.53 12.35
C ARG A 71 -2.60 -7.78 13.55
N ASN A 72 -1.88 -6.74 14.01
CA ASN A 72 -2.33 -5.92 15.12
C ASN A 72 -3.62 -5.14 14.81
N LEU A 73 -3.75 -4.59 13.60
CA LEU A 73 -4.96 -3.90 13.16
C LEU A 73 -6.15 -4.86 13.05
N ILE A 74 -5.95 -6.03 12.48
CA ILE A 74 -6.96 -7.08 12.36
C ILE A 74 -7.47 -7.49 13.74
N LYS A 75 -6.57 -7.72 14.69
CA LYS A 75 -6.91 -8.04 16.08
C LYS A 75 -7.65 -6.89 16.76
N HIS A 76 -7.21 -5.66 16.55
CA HIS A 76 -7.85 -4.47 17.12
C HIS A 76 -9.27 -4.27 16.62
N PHE A 77 -9.52 -4.54 15.34
CA PHE A 77 -10.85 -4.46 14.73
C PHE A 77 -11.67 -5.74 14.86
N GLU A 78 -11.15 -6.75 15.58
CA GLU A 78 -11.82 -8.04 15.79
C GLU A 78 -12.26 -8.72 14.49
N LEU A 79 -11.44 -8.61 13.44
CA LEU A 79 -11.75 -9.21 12.15
C LEU A 79 -11.42 -10.70 12.15
N GLU A 80 -12.29 -11.49 11.54
CA GLU A 80 -12.13 -12.92 11.44
C GLU A 80 -11.15 -13.27 10.32
N VAL A 81 -10.10 -14.03 10.67
CA VAL A 81 -9.04 -14.49 9.78
C VAL A 81 -9.27 -15.95 9.42
N THR A 82 -9.30 -16.27 8.13
CA THR A 82 -9.38 -17.65 7.63
C THR A 82 -8.01 -18.24 7.33
N LYS A 83 -7.01 -17.40 7.02
CA LYS A 83 -5.63 -17.81 6.79
C LYS A 83 -4.65 -16.73 7.21
N ASP A 84 -3.63 -17.14 7.94
CA ASP A 84 -2.47 -16.31 8.29
C ASP A 84 -1.19 -17.06 7.92
N ASN A 85 -0.57 -16.67 6.82
CA ASN A 85 0.64 -17.29 6.31
C ASN A 85 1.83 -16.34 6.49
N ALA A 86 2.59 -16.55 7.55
CA ALA A 86 3.76 -15.73 7.88
C ALA A 86 4.92 -15.88 6.87
N LYS A 87 5.06 -17.05 6.23
CA LYS A 87 6.12 -17.30 5.24
C LYS A 87 5.90 -16.47 3.99
N ASP A 88 4.68 -16.49 3.46
CA ASP A 88 4.32 -15.78 2.24
C ASP A 88 3.78 -14.36 2.52
N LYS A 89 3.66 -14.00 3.80
CA LYS A 89 3.08 -12.75 4.30
C LYS A 89 1.72 -12.43 3.68
N VAL A 90 0.80 -13.36 3.81
CA VAL A 90 -0.57 -13.26 3.31
C VAL A 90 -1.56 -13.50 4.42
N ILE A 91 -2.53 -12.62 4.55
CA ILE A 91 -3.67 -12.76 5.46
C ILE A 91 -4.94 -12.79 4.62
N GLU A 92 -5.78 -13.80 4.84
CA GLU A 92 -7.10 -13.92 4.22
C GLU A 92 -8.17 -13.73 5.31
N LEU A 93 -9.13 -12.86 5.04
CA LEU A 93 -10.25 -12.57 5.93
C LEU A 93 -11.49 -13.38 5.56
N SER A 94 -12.40 -13.58 6.52
CA SER A 94 -13.64 -14.34 6.32
C SER A 94 -14.58 -13.73 5.27
N ASN A 95 -14.45 -12.43 4.98
CA ASN A 95 -15.20 -11.76 3.92
C ASN A 95 -14.62 -12.00 2.50
N GLY A 96 -13.60 -12.87 2.37
CA GLY A 96 -12.93 -13.19 1.11
C GLY A 96 -11.83 -12.21 0.69
N SER A 97 -11.55 -11.19 1.49
CA SER A 97 -10.47 -10.23 1.20
C SER A 97 -9.10 -10.80 1.55
N THR A 98 -8.09 -10.38 0.80
CA THR A 98 -6.70 -10.80 0.99
C THR A 98 -5.80 -9.58 1.13
N VAL A 99 -4.97 -9.57 2.16
CA VAL A 99 -3.89 -8.57 2.33
C VAL A 99 -2.55 -9.29 2.22
N ARG A 100 -1.77 -8.89 1.22
CA ARG A 100 -0.45 -9.43 0.93
C ARG A 100 0.61 -8.36 1.15
N MET A 101 1.73 -8.73 1.76
CA MET A 101 2.92 -7.88 1.87
C MET A 101 4.02 -8.44 0.98
N GLY A 102 4.61 -7.55 0.17
CA GLY A 102 5.70 -7.87 -0.73
C GLY A 102 6.90 -6.94 -0.56
N SER A 103 7.98 -7.28 -1.22
CA SER A 103 9.15 -6.41 -1.33
C SER A 103 9.55 -6.21 -2.79
N VAL A 104 10.16 -5.05 -3.09
CA VAL A 104 10.60 -4.72 -4.45
C VAL A 104 11.53 -5.80 -5.02
N ASN A 105 12.40 -6.37 -4.17
CA ASN A 105 13.36 -7.41 -4.59
C ASN A 105 12.70 -8.77 -4.89
N GLN A 106 11.43 -8.95 -4.56
CA GLN A 106 10.69 -10.20 -4.75
C GLN A 106 9.33 -9.94 -5.42
N VAL A 107 9.29 -8.97 -6.32
CA VAL A 107 8.04 -8.55 -6.99
C VAL A 107 7.36 -9.69 -7.74
N ASP A 108 8.12 -10.63 -8.32
CA ASP A 108 7.58 -11.76 -9.07
C ASP A 108 6.64 -12.65 -8.25
N SER A 109 6.82 -12.69 -6.93
CA SER A 109 5.90 -13.41 -6.03
C SER A 109 4.53 -12.74 -5.89
N CYS A 110 4.41 -11.49 -6.32
CA CYS A 110 3.21 -10.68 -6.19
C CYS A 110 2.40 -10.58 -7.49
N VAL A 111 2.96 -10.97 -8.64
CA VAL A 111 2.28 -10.96 -9.94
C VAL A 111 1.31 -12.13 -10.12
N GLY A 112 0.51 -12.12 -11.20
CA GLY A 112 -0.46 -13.16 -11.52
C GLY A 112 -1.74 -13.09 -10.68
N ARG A 113 -2.05 -11.94 -10.13
CA ARG A 113 -3.28 -11.64 -9.38
C ARG A 113 -3.83 -10.29 -9.80
N SER A 114 -5.13 -10.08 -9.58
CA SER A 114 -5.78 -8.76 -9.76
C SER A 114 -5.90 -8.08 -8.40
N TYR A 115 -5.33 -6.88 -8.27
CA TYR A 115 -5.40 -6.08 -7.05
C TYR A 115 -6.41 -4.94 -7.17
N ASP A 116 -7.09 -4.65 -6.07
CA ASP A 116 -7.93 -3.46 -5.91
C ASP A 116 -7.12 -2.25 -5.45
N LEU A 117 -6.10 -2.50 -4.63
CA LEU A 117 -5.18 -1.49 -4.13
C LEU A 117 -3.76 -2.04 -4.03
N ILE A 118 -2.81 -1.28 -4.58
CA ILE A 118 -1.38 -1.47 -4.36
C ILE A 118 -0.84 -0.26 -3.61
N ILE A 119 -0.14 -0.52 -2.51
CA ILE A 119 0.53 0.52 -1.71
C ILE A 119 2.03 0.29 -1.79
N PHE A 120 2.79 1.30 -2.18
CA PHE A 120 4.25 1.34 -2.03
C PHE A 120 4.61 2.20 -0.82
N ASP A 121 4.96 1.56 0.29
CA ASP A 121 5.48 2.23 1.48
C ASP A 121 6.99 2.44 1.36
N GLU A 122 7.47 3.60 1.79
CA GLU A 122 8.85 4.06 1.62
C GLU A 122 9.36 3.94 0.17
N ALA A 123 8.51 4.34 -0.79
CA ALA A 123 8.72 4.16 -2.21
C ALA A 123 10.06 4.72 -2.74
N ALA A 124 10.54 5.84 -2.17
CA ALA A 124 11.81 6.45 -2.57
C ALA A 124 13.06 5.72 -2.04
N LEU A 125 12.90 4.69 -1.20
CA LEU A 125 14.03 3.99 -0.56
C LEU A 125 14.66 2.92 -1.46
N ALA A 126 13.91 2.38 -2.42
CA ALA A 126 14.39 1.42 -3.41
C ALA A 126 13.91 1.81 -4.80
N ASP A 127 14.59 1.36 -5.84
CA ASP A 127 14.12 1.55 -7.21
C ASP A 127 13.00 0.57 -7.54
N GLY A 128 11.78 1.05 -7.42
CA GLY A 128 10.57 0.30 -7.69
C GLY A 128 9.92 0.63 -9.04
N LYS A 129 10.57 1.41 -9.90
CA LYS A 129 9.98 1.89 -11.16
C LYS A 129 9.59 0.74 -12.08
N ASP A 130 10.50 -0.20 -12.32
CA ASP A 130 10.22 -1.37 -13.14
C ASP A 130 9.29 -2.36 -12.44
N ALA A 131 9.48 -2.56 -11.13
CA ALA A 131 8.58 -3.39 -10.34
C ALA A 131 7.12 -2.90 -10.46
N PHE A 132 6.90 -1.59 -10.43
CA PHE A 132 5.56 -1.05 -10.64
C PHE A 132 5.12 -1.09 -12.10
N ASN A 133 5.85 -0.44 -13.01
CA ASN A 133 5.37 -0.23 -14.39
C ASN A 133 5.26 -1.53 -15.19
N VAL A 134 6.17 -2.46 -14.99
CA VAL A 134 6.26 -3.71 -15.77
C VAL A 134 5.50 -4.85 -15.09
N ALA A 135 5.72 -5.05 -13.79
CA ALA A 135 5.18 -6.20 -13.09
C ALA A 135 3.80 -5.94 -12.45
N LEU A 136 3.63 -4.84 -11.70
CA LEU A 136 2.45 -4.65 -10.86
C LEU A 136 1.35 -3.80 -11.50
N ARG A 137 1.69 -2.82 -12.33
CA ARG A 137 0.68 -1.97 -12.99
C ARG A 137 -0.35 -2.78 -13.81
N PRO A 138 0.05 -3.83 -14.56
CA PRO A 138 -0.91 -4.69 -15.24
C PRO A 138 -1.88 -5.44 -14.33
N THR A 139 -1.52 -5.65 -13.06
CA THR A 139 -2.38 -6.32 -12.07
C THR A 139 -3.50 -5.42 -11.53
N LEU A 140 -3.45 -4.12 -11.83
CA LEU A 140 -4.51 -3.14 -11.56
C LEU A 140 -5.50 -3.10 -12.74
N ASP A 141 -6.11 -4.22 -13.03
CA ASP A 141 -6.99 -4.45 -14.18
C ASP A 141 -8.48 -4.17 -13.90
N LYS A 142 -8.83 -4.01 -12.64
CA LYS A 142 -10.20 -3.67 -12.23
C LYS A 142 -10.49 -2.18 -12.42
N PRO A 143 -11.74 -1.78 -12.75
CA PRO A 143 -12.11 -0.40 -13.07
C PRO A 143 -11.77 0.62 -11.98
N ASN A 144 -11.89 0.23 -10.72
CA ASN A 144 -11.67 1.10 -9.56
C ASN A 144 -10.36 0.81 -8.82
N SER A 145 -9.45 0.04 -9.45
CA SER A 145 -8.16 -0.28 -8.85
C SER A 145 -7.27 0.96 -8.75
N LYS A 146 -6.52 1.05 -7.64
CA LYS A 146 -5.71 2.22 -7.31
C LYS A 146 -4.32 1.83 -6.85
N ALA A 147 -3.38 2.78 -6.98
CA ALA A 147 -2.07 2.69 -6.36
C ALA A 147 -1.77 3.93 -5.51
N LEU A 148 -1.21 3.70 -4.33
CA LEU A 148 -0.70 4.71 -3.41
C LEU A 148 0.81 4.56 -3.29
N PHE A 149 1.55 5.62 -3.62
CA PHE A 149 2.99 5.73 -3.39
C PHE A 149 3.22 6.70 -2.25
N ILE A 150 3.77 6.23 -1.14
CA ILE A 150 4.02 7.04 0.03
C ILE A 150 5.48 6.93 0.44
N SER A 151 6.14 8.06 0.67
CA SER A 151 7.53 8.07 1.08
C SER A 151 7.95 9.38 1.75
N THR A 152 9.05 9.31 2.49
CA THR A 152 9.84 10.50 2.80
C THR A 152 10.58 10.92 1.52
N PRO A 153 10.58 12.22 1.18
CA PRO A 153 11.38 12.73 0.06
C PRO A 153 12.87 12.40 0.21
N ARG A 154 13.50 11.91 -0.87
CA ARG A 154 14.92 11.54 -0.92
C ARG A 154 15.60 12.15 -2.15
N GLY A 155 15.59 13.49 -2.24
CA GLY A 155 16.08 14.21 -3.42
C GLY A 155 15.13 14.12 -4.61
N ARG A 156 15.59 14.61 -5.76
CA ARG A 156 14.77 14.72 -6.99
C ARG A 156 15.07 13.66 -8.05
N ASN A 157 16.17 12.92 -7.91
CA ASN A 157 16.62 11.97 -8.93
C ASN A 157 16.25 10.52 -8.58
N ASN A 158 14.96 10.27 -8.37
CA ASN A 158 14.45 8.92 -8.14
C ASN A 158 13.03 8.78 -8.71
N TRP A 159 12.59 7.53 -8.93
CA TRP A 159 11.31 7.23 -9.55
C TRP A 159 10.10 7.77 -8.78
N PHE A 160 10.18 7.82 -7.44
CA PHE A 160 9.11 8.39 -6.61
C PHE A 160 8.94 9.89 -6.87
N SER A 161 10.05 10.64 -6.99
CA SER A 161 9.99 12.06 -7.29
C SER A 161 9.46 12.32 -8.71
N GLU A 162 9.80 11.48 -9.69
CA GLU A 162 9.21 11.57 -11.03
C GLU A 162 7.69 11.45 -10.98
N PHE A 163 7.16 10.46 -10.26
CA PHE A 163 5.72 10.25 -10.11
C PHE A 163 5.05 11.39 -9.34
N PHE A 164 5.70 11.86 -8.29
CA PHE A 164 5.19 12.98 -7.49
C PHE A 164 5.05 14.25 -8.34
N TYR A 165 6.07 14.61 -9.11
CA TYR A 165 6.01 15.82 -9.95
C TYR A 165 5.09 15.69 -11.16
N ARG A 166 4.85 14.52 -11.70
CA ARG A 166 3.85 14.32 -12.75
C ARG A 166 2.45 14.71 -12.30
N GLY A 167 2.09 14.49 -11.05
CA GLY A 167 0.79 14.87 -10.50
C GLY A 167 0.53 16.38 -10.44
N PHE A 168 1.54 17.23 -10.70
CA PHE A 168 1.38 18.69 -10.79
C PHE A 168 1.30 19.20 -12.24
N SER A 169 1.55 18.33 -13.23
CA SER A 169 1.56 18.70 -14.65
C SER A 169 0.29 18.26 -15.40
N GLU A 170 -0.61 17.58 -14.73
CA GLU A 170 -1.94 17.14 -15.21
C GLU A 170 -3.04 17.89 -14.43
#